data_a36821f54e0973593c3832db1f8e7f56
#
_entry.id   a36821f54e0973593c3832db1f8e7f56
#
_cell.length_a   1.000
_cell.length_b   1.000
_cell.length_c   1.000
_cell.angle_alpha   90.00
_cell.angle_beta   90.00
_cell.angle_gamma   90.00
#
_symmetry.space_group_name_H-M   'P 1'
#
loop_
_entity.id
_entity.type
_entity.pdbx_description
1 polymer ?
#
loop_
_entity_poly.entity_id
_entity_poly.type
_entity_poly.pdbx_seq_one_letter_code
_entity_poly.pdbx_strand_id
1 'polypeptide(L)'
;MKNAISLFSKHKNLLYNNGMITFDSLTLKAFVEENQEFLQDARIQKIQQPTRRDFIFQIRKNGDTRKLYININPQFHHVCFMSKQSENRRRIEIPQKPPMFCMLLRKYLENSRICKINQPQYERILEIFVETYNEIGEKIYLCLAIELMGKHSNVILYNDDTNVILGCAHNVGAEKSQVREMAGTLPYTYPPKQNKTDILTYNGIIDYANLSKDFYWFSKSFSELVMGEPLEKLKEYVALTNLSPVISNNYKKYCLFSSLLTDSIPQKTVNEMIDDYYSYYQEKDKFVNLQTHLLTLTHQKKKRTANSIAKMQSQIDRESNCDKYRLYGDLIMANLYNNSDYTDKITLFDYENNQNITVELDATKTLKENANKFYKQYNKGKTSRQKLGEMVEELLQTKSYLEQIEYSLNKAKTYEDLLEIKPELVEEQNPKPSKRNTNAPEKIEKGEFTIYIGKNNRQNDYIVSKLAKDDDLWFHTKDCAGSHVLLKGDKPENSLILECAQLAKEYSSASKSSKVGVIYTKRKYLKKPPKANLGYVTYSHEQEIILD
;
A
#
# COMPACT_ATOMS: atom_id res chain seq x y z
N MET A 1 11.83 -12.64 -6.80
CA MET A 1 10.67 -12.24 -7.59
C MET A 1 9.47 -13.16 -7.42
N LYS A 2 9.58 -14.48 -7.59
CA LYS A 2 8.43 -15.39 -7.44
C LYS A 2 7.76 -15.38 -6.05
N ASN A 3 8.51 -15.26 -4.95
CA ASN A 3 7.93 -15.24 -3.60
C ASN A 3 7.24 -13.90 -3.25
N ALA A 4 7.73 -12.77 -3.75
CA ALA A 4 7.06 -11.47 -3.56
C ALA A 4 5.75 -11.39 -4.37
N ILE A 5 5.75 -11.92 -5.61
CA ILE A 5 4.55 -12.02 -6.46
C ILE A 5 3.55 -13.01 -5.85
N SER A 6 4.01 -14.09 -5.22
CA SER A 6 3.16 -15.08 -4.51
C SER A 6 2.53 -14.50 -3.23
N LEU A 7 3.25 -13.70 -2.46
CA LEU A 7 2.69 -12.94 -1.33
C LEU A 7 1.69 -11.87 -1.83
N PHE A 8 1.98 -11.23 -2.96
CA PHE A 8 1.10 -10.27 -3.64
C PHE A 8 -0.25 -10.90 -4.02
N SER A 9 -0.21 -12.08 -4.64
CA SER A 9 -1.43 -12.80 -5.02
C SER A 9 -2.19 -13.32 -3.79
N LYS A 10 -1.48 -13.78 -2.76
CA LYS A 10 -2.11 -14.26 -1.52
C LYS A 10 -2.79 -13.15 -0.71
N HIS A 11 -2.17 -11.97 -0.55
CA HIS A 11 -2.81 -10.85 0.18
C HIS A 11 -3.99 -10.25 -0.60
N LYS A 12 -3.86 -10.08 -1.93
CA LYS A 12 -5.01 -9.71 -2.76
C LYS A 12 -6.11 -10.77 -2.70
N ASN A 13 -5.78 -12.02 -2.85
CA ASN A 13 -6.75 -13.10 -2.76
C ASN A 13 -7.41 -13.21 -1.37
N LEU A 14 -6.71 -12.94 -0.27
CA LEU A 14 -7.29 -12.93 1.08
C LEU A 14 -8.30 -11.79 1.30
N LEU A 15 -8.09 -10.63 0.69
CA LEU A 15 -9.05 -9.52 0.75
C LEU A 15 -10.29 -9.77 -0.12
N TYR A 16 -10.13 -10.42 -1.27
CA TYR A 16 -11.16 -10.53 -2.31
C TYR A 16 -11.82 -11.91 -2.39
N ASN A 17 -11.16 -12.97 -1.96
CA ASN A 17 -11.74 -14.34 -1.93
C ASN A 17 -12.68 -14.59 -0.74
N ASN A 18 -12.86 -13.65 0.17
CA ASN A 18 -13.73 -13.81 1.34
C ASN A 18 -15.16 -13.25 1.12
N GLY A 19 -15.69 -13.35 -0.10
CA GLY A 19 -17.13 -13.19 -0.30
C GLY A 19 -17.65 -11.76 -0.29
N MET A 20 -16.88 -10.77 -0.80
CA MET A 20 -17.44 -9.43 -1.03
C MET A 20 -18.63 -9.49 -1.99
N ILE A 21 -19.75 -8.89 -1.60
CA ILE A 21 -20.92 -8.78 -2.46
C ILE A 21 -20.67 -7.80 -3.59
N THR A 22 -20.96 -8.22 -4.82
CA THR A 22 -20.94 -7.37 -6.00
C THR A 22 -22.19 -6.50 -6.06
N PHE A 23 -22.01 -5.26 -6.47
CA PHE A 23 -23.13 -4.35 -6.78
C PHE A 23 -23.97 -4.93 -7.91
N ASP A 24 -25.21 -5.29 -7.63
CA ASP A 24 -26.10 -5.97 -8.57
C ASP A 24 -27.23 -5.08 -9.09
N SER A 25 -28.02 -5.60 -10.01
CA SER A 25 -29.12 -4.86 -10.64
C SER A 25 -30.23 -4.52 -9.65
N LEU A 26 -30.50 -5.39 -8.65
CA LEU A 26 -31.51 -5.13 -7.63
C LEU A 26 -31.07 -4.00 -6.68
N THR A 27 -29.78 -4.00 -6.28
CA THR A 27 -29.22 -2.90 -5.49
C THR A 27 -29.26 -1.58 -6.25
N LEU A 28 -28.98 -1.60 -7.56
CA LEU A 28 -29.08 -0.41 -8.41
C LEU A 28 -30.54 0.07 -8.50
N LYS A 29 -31.51 -0.85 -8.67
CA LYS A 29 -32.95 -0.53 -8.68
C LYS A 29 -33.36 0.19 -7.40
N ALA A 30 -32.98 -0.35 -6.24
CA ALA A 30 -33.26 0.25 -4.95
C ALA A 30 -32.63 1.65 -4.80
N PHE A 31 -31.40 1.83 -5.27
CA PHE A 31 -30.74 3.14 -5.28
C PHE A 31 -31.46 4.15 -6.17
N VAL A 32 -31.89 3.75 -7.36
CA VAL A 32 -32.60 4.61 -8.30
C VAL A 32 -33.95 5.04 -7.72
N GLU A 33 -34.76 4.10 -7.20
CA GLU A 33 -36.05 4.39 -6.59
C GLU A 33 -35.92 5.35 -5.39
N GLU A 34 -34.91 5.17 -4.52
CA GLU A 34 -34.69 6.03 -3.36
C GLU A 34 -34.29 7.45 -3.76
N ASN A 35 -33.52 7.61 -4.85
CA ASN A 35 -32.89 8.90 -5.18
C ASN A 35 -33.53 9.60 -6.39
N GLN A 36 -34.55 8.98 -7.03
CA GLN A 36 -35.21 9.52 -8.22
C GLN A 36 -35.76 10.92 -7.99
N GLU A 37 -36.45 11.16 -6.88
CA GLU A 37 -37.04 12.46 -6.56
C GLU A 37 -36.00 13.55 -6.43
N PHE A 38 -34.86 13.26 -5.79
CA PHE A 38 -33.77 14.25 -5.66
C PHE A 38 -33.10 14.53 -7.01
N LEU A 39 -32.83 13.51 -7.80
CA LEU A 39 -32.09 13.66 -9.06
C LEU A 39 -32.92 14.35 -10.15
N GLN A 40 -34.19 14.09 -10.22
CA GLN A 40 -35.07 14.73 -11.20
C GLN A 40 -35.08 16.26 -11.01
N ASP A 41 -34.89 17.02 -12.08
CA ASP A 41 -34.81 18.48 -12.11
C ASP A 41 -33.62 19.10 -11.35
N ALA A 42 -32.71 18.26 -10.82
CA ALA A 42 -31.48 18.74 -10.22
C ALA A 42 -30.48 19.27 -11.26
N ARG A 43 -29.54 20.10 -10.82
CA ARG A 43 -28.48 20.66 -11.68
C ARG A 43 -27.12 20.09 -11.31
N ILE A 44 -26.34 19.74 -12.33
CA ILE A 44 -24.96 19.33 -12.18
C ILE A 44 -24.08 20.58 -12.09
N GLN A 45 -23.49 20.86 -10.92
CA GLN A 45 -22.70 22.07 -10.68
C GLN A 45 -21.22 21.89 -10.99
N LYS A 46 -20.66 20.73 -10.66
CA LYS A 46 -19.22 20.48 -10.76
C LYS A 46 -18.94 19.02 -11.01
N ILE A 47 -17.95 18.76 -11.89
CA ILE A 47 -17.52 17.41 -12.20
C ILE A 47 -16.02 17.26 -11.92
N GLN A 48 -15.67 16.20 -11.21
CA GLN A 48 -14.30 15.85 -10.88
C GLN A 48 -14.05 14.37 -11.21
N GLN A 49 -12.86 14.07 -11.68
CA GLN A 49 -12.41 12.72 -11.97
C GLN A 49 -11.08 12.47 -11.23
N PRO A 50 -11.13 11.98 -9.98
CA PRO A 50 -9.95 11.73 -9.16
C PRO A 50 -8.97 10.74 -9.78
N THR A 51 -9.49 9.67 -10.34
CA THR A 51 -8.73 8.64 -11.05
C THR A 51 -9.38 8.30 -12.39
N ARG A 52 -8.77 7.41 -13.17
CA ARG A 52 -9.42 6.93 -14.42
C ARG A 52 -10.74 6.18 -14.18
N ARG A 53 -11.04 5.82 -12.93
CA ARG A 53 -12.19 4.97 -12.56
C ARG A 53 -13.13 5.59 -11.54
N ASP A 54 -12.82 6.77 -11.05
CA ASP A 54 -13.61 7.48 -10.05
C ASP A 54 -14.15 8.79 -10.63
N PHE A 55 -15.45 9.02 -10.46
CA PHE A 55 -16.11 10.24 -10.89
C PHE A 55 -16.93 10.81 -9.75
N ILE A 56 -16.95 12.14 -9.60
CA ILE A 56 -17.71 12.87 -8.61
C ILE A 56 -18.49 13.95 -9.32
N PHE A 57 -19.81 13.89 -9.19
CA PHE A 57 -20.73 14.90 -9.68
C PHE A 57 -21.35 15.63 -8.49
N GLN A 58 -21.08 16.92 -8.39
CA GLN A 58 -21.76 17.77 -7.42
C GLN A 58 -23.10 18.19 -8.01
N ILE A 59 -24.19 17.70 -7.41
CA ILE A 59 -25.55 17.87 -7.89
C ILE A 59 -26.33 18.69 -6.86
N ARG A 60 -27.08 19.70 -7.34
CA ARG A 60 -27.83 20.62 -6.48
C ARG A 60 -29.31 20.64 -6.87
N LYS A 61 -30.19 20.55 -5.87
CA LYS A 61 -31.64 20.76 -5.98
C LYS A 61 -32.15 21.47 -4.73
N ASN A 62 -32.95 22.51 -4.92
CA ASN A 62 -33.67 23.24 -3.84
C ASN A 62 -32.78 23.61 -2.63
N GLY A 63 -31.55 24.07 -2.88
CA GLY A 63 -30.60 24.43 -1.81
C GLY A 63 -29.75 23.27 -1.28
N ASP A 64 -30.19 22.02 -1.43
CA ASP A 64 -29.41 20.81 -1.07
C ASP A 64 -28.38 20.48 -2.15
N THR A 65 -27.17 20.19 -1.71
CA THR A 65 -26.04 19.84 -2.61
C THR A 65 -25.43 18.54 -2.17
N ARG A 66 -25.52 17.51 -3.02
CA ARG A 66 -24.98 16.18 -2.77
C ARG A 66 -23.88 15.82 -3.79
N LYS A 67 -22.96 14.96 -3.38
CA LYS A 67 -21.86 14.46 -4.24
C LYS A 67 -22.20 13.05 -4.68
N LEU A 68 -22.63 12.88 -5.92
CA LEU A 68 -22.80 11.57 -6.55
C LEU A 68 -21.41 11.02 -6.89
N TYR A 69 -21.06 9.89 -6.30
CA TYR A 69 -19.81 9.18 -6.54
C TYR A 69 -20.05 7.96 -7.40
N ILE A 70 -19.28 7.82 -8.46
CA ILE A 70 -19.32 6.70 -9.39
C ILE A 70 -17.96 6.05 -9.42
N ASN A 71 -17.90 4.77 -9.13
CA ASN A 71 -16.69 3.98 -9.23
C ASN A 71 -16.88 2.85 -10.26
N ILE A 72 -16.01 2.81 -11.28
CA ILE A 72 -16.01 1.77 -12.31
C ILE A 72 -14.82 0.80 -12.16
N ASN A 73 -14.29 0.67 -10.94
CA ASN A 73 -13.27 -0.34 -10.66
C ASN A 73 -13.88 -1.75 -10.81
N PRO A 74 -13.20 -2.70 -11.47
CA PRO A 74 -13.70 -4.06 -11.64
C PRO A 74 -14.18 -4.75 -10.36
N GLN A 75 -13.59 -4.42 -9.23
CA GLN A 75 -13.88 -5.04 -7.94
C GLN A 75 -14.86 -4.24 -7.07
N PHE A 76 -14.89 -2.91 -7.22
CA PHE A 76 -15.64 -1.98 -6.35
C PHE A 76 -16.64 -1.13 -7.12
N HIS A 77 -17.05 -1.54 -8.32
CA HIS A 77 -17.98 -0.77 -9.12
C HIS A 77 -19.29 -0.55 -8.35
N HIS A 78 -19.67 0.71 -8.20
CA HIS A 78 -20.90 1.13 -7.54
C HIS A 78 -21.20 2.59 -7.81
N VAL A 79 -22.39 3.00 -7.45
CA VAL A 79 -22.83 4.40 -7.41
C VAL A 79 -23.47 4.69 -6.06
N CYS A 80 -23.17 5.86 -5.49
CA CYS A 80 -23.78 6.34 -4.25
C CYS A 80 -23.64 7.84 -4.10
N PHE A 81 -24.44 8.46 -3.24
CA PHE A 81 -24.16 9.78 -2.71
C PHE A 81 -23.22 9.65 -1.52
N MET A 82 -22.08 10.36 -1.57
CA MET A 82 -21.09 10.32 -0.50
C MET A 82 -21.53 11.10 0.75
N SER A 83 -21.33 10.50 1.92
CA SER A 83 -21.32 11.18 3.21
C SER A 83 -19.96 11.83 3.47
N LYS A 84 -19.89 12.79 4.42
CA LYS A 84 -18.61 13.37 4.87
C LYS A 84 -17.68 12.31 5.45
N GLN A 85 -18.22 11.31 6.14
CA GLN A 85 -17.43 10.21 6.71
C GLN A 85 -16.78 9.36 5.63
N SER A 86 -17.54 8.97 4.62
CA SER A 86 -17.05 8.16 3.51
C SER A 86 -16.09 8.91 2.60
N GLU A 87 -16.28 10.23 2.43
CA GLU A 87 -15.33 11.09 1.73
C GLU A 87 -13.96 11.07 2.43
N ASN A 88 -13.95 11.17 3.76
CA ASN A 88 -12.73 11.08 4.56
C ASN A 88 -12.07 9.69 4.43
N ARG A 89 -12.83 8.60 4.51
CA ARG A 89 -12.32 7.22 4.31
C ARG A 89 -11.72 7.04 2.92
N ARG A 90 -12.39 7.54 1.88
CA ARG A 90 -11.92 7.44 0.49
C ARG A 90 -10.67 8.28 0.21
N ARG A 91 -10.36 9.30 1.05
CA ARG A 91 -9.16 10.16 0.89
C ARG A 91 -8.95 10.56 -0.56
N ILE A 92 -9.97 11.20 -1.13
CA ILE A 92 -10.00 11.54 -2.55
C ILE A 92 -9.05 12.69 -2.82
N GLU A 93 -8.05 12.46 -3.65
CA GLU A 93 -7.13 13.49 -4.16
C GLU A 93 -7.56 13.89 -5.58
N ILE A 94 -7.80 15.17 -5.79
CA ILE A 94 -8.18 15.69 -7.12
C ILE A 94 -6.90 16.08 -7.86
N PRO A 95 -6.63 15.53 -9.05
CA PRO A 95 -5.46 15.88 -9.84
C PRO A 95 -5.51 17.34 -10.29
N GLN A 96 -4.35 18.01 -10.31
CA GLN A 96 -4.25 19.40 -10.78
C GLN A 96 -4.65 19.54 -12.27
N LYS A 97 -4.29 18.52 -13.08
CA LYS A 97 -4.68 18.44 -14.50
C LYS A 97 -5.75 17.37 -14.65
N PRO A 98 -7.01 17.74 -14.91
CA PRO A 98 -8.08 16.78 -15.11
C PRO A 98 -7.83 15.92 -16.37
N PRO A 99 -8.25 14.64 -16.37
CA PRO A 99 -8.24 13.81 -17.56
C PRO A 99 -9.10 14.37 -18.71
N MET A 100 -8.79 14.04 -19.96
CA MET A 100 -9.54 14.53 -21.13
C MET A 100 -11.05 14.22 -21.02
N PHE A 101 -11.42 13.02 -20.61
CA PHE A 101 -12.83 12.66 -20.46
C PHE A 101 -13.53 13.51 -19.39
N CYS A 102 -12.85 13.89 -18.31
CA CYS A 102 -13.38 14.83 -17.33
C CYS A 102 -13.65 16.21 -17.97
N MET A 103 -12.76 16.68 -18.81
CA MET A 103 -12.94 17.97 -19.53
C MET A 103 -14.12 17.90 -20.49
N LEU A 104 -14.29 16.78 -21.18
CA LEU A 104 -15.45 16.54 -22.05
C LEU A 104 -16.75 16.54 -21.23
N LEU A 105 -16.80 15.81 -20.11
CA LEU A 105 -17.96 15.81 -19.24
C LEU A 105 -18.29 17.22 -18.71
N ARG A 106 -17.28 18.00 -18.31
CA ARG A 106 -17.48 19.39 -17.89
C ARG A 106 -18.08 20.25 -18.98
N LYS A 107 -17.54 20.16 -20.22
CA LYS A 107 -18.00 20.93 -21.37
C LYS A 107 -19.50 20.73 -21.61
N TYR A 108 -20.01 19.51 -21.51
CA TYR A 108 -21.38 19.18 -21.88
C TYR A 108 -22.35 19.10 -20.69
N LEU A 109 -21.88 18.79 -19.50
CA LEU A 109 -22.77 18.48 -18.37
C LEU A 109 -22.70 19.50 -17.22
N GLU A 110 -21.65 20.34 -17.08
CA GLU A 110 -21.69 21.37 -16.03
C GLU A 110 -22.78 22.39 -16.34
N ASN A 111 -23.56 22.71 -15.32
CA ASN A 111 -24.76 23.55 -15.35
C ASN A 111 -25.98 22.95 -16.08
N SER A 112 -25.91 21.73 -16.57
CA SER A 112 -27.06 21.03 -17.18
C SER A 112 -28.11 20.64 -16.14
N ARG A 113 -29.36 20.48 -16.61
CA ARG A 113 -30.49 20.00 -15.80
C ARG A 113 -30.70 18.50 -16.06
N ILE A 114 -30.83 17.73 -15.00
CA ILE A 114 -31.20 16.31 -15.08
C ILE A 114 -32.70 16.24 -15.35
N CYS A 115 -33.11 15.71 -16.51
CA CYS A 115 -34.50 15.58 -16.89
C CYS A 115 -35.11 14.28 -16.39
N LYS A 116 -34.35 13.21 -16.40
CA LYS A 116 -34.80 11.85 -16.06
C LYS A 116 -33.63 11.00 -15.64
N ILE A 117 -33.87 10.06 -14.76
CA ILE A 117 -32.96 8.93 -14.51
C ILE A 117 -33.70 7.64 -14.86
N ASN A 118 -32.97 6.66 -15.33
CA ASN A 118 -33.50 5.37 -15.74
C ASN A 118 -32.52 4.24 -15.44
N GLN A 119 -33.04 3.09 -15.14
CA GLN A 119 -32.30 1.83 -15.19
C GLN A 119 -32.98 0.97 -16.29
N PRO A 120 -32.28 0.68 -17.40
CA PRO A 120 -32.79 -0.26 -18.38
C PRO A 120 -33.14 -1.58 -17.70
N GLN A 121 -34.28 -2.14 -18.06
CA GLN A 121 -34.86 -3.29 -17.37
C GLN A 121 -33.84 -4.44 -17.19
N TYR A 122 -33.64 -4.86 -15.94
CA TYR A 122 -32.72 -5.90 -15.47
C TYR A 122 -31.20 -5.56 -15.55
N GLU A 123 -30.81 -4.48 -16.22
CA GLU A 123 -29.39 -4.18 -16.44
C GLU A 123 -28.77 -3.44 -15.24
N ARG A 124 -27.45 -3.53 -15.13
CA ARG A 124 -26.65 -2.76 -14.17
C ARG A 124 -26.14 -1.48 -14.82
N ILE A 125 -27.05 -0.71 -15.37
CA ILE A 125 -26.81 0.55 -16.08
C ILE A 125 -27.67 1.63 -15.43
N LEU A 126 -27.04 2.71 -14.99
CA LEU A 126 -27.76 3.93 -14.60
C LEU A 126 -27.62 4.94 -15.74
N GLU A 127 -28.74 5.35 -16.28
CA GLU A 127 -28.85 6.41 -17.30
C GLU A 127 -29.32 7.70 -16.65
N ILE A 128 -28.55 8.76 -16.86
CA ILE A 128 -28.89 10.12 -16.43
C ILE A 128 -29.09 10.97 -17.69
N PHE A 129 -30.33 11.27 -18.00
CA PHE A 129 -30.69 12.14 -19.12
C PHE A 129 -30.62 13.60 -18.71
N VAL A 130 -29.92 14.40 -19.48
CA VAL A 130 -29.70 15.80 -19.19
C VAL A 130 -30.10 16.70 -20.36
N GLU A 131 -30.64 17.86 -20.03
CA GLU A 131 -30.89 18.97 -20.93
C GLU A 131 -29.75 19.97 -20.81
N THR A 132 -29.14 20.31 -21.93
CA THR A 132 -28.04 21.26 -22.02
C THR A 132 -28.13 22.06 -23.32
N TYR A 133 -27.14 22.95 -23.56
CA TYR A 133 -27.08 23.76 -24.76
C TYR A 133 -25.77 23.50 -25.49
N ASN A 134 -25.84 23.44 -26.83
CA ASN A 134 -24.64 23.34 -27.67
C ASN A 134 -23.96 24.72 -27.79
N GLU A 135 -22.83 24.77 -28.54
CA GLU A 135 -22.03 25.98 -28.71
C GLU A 135 -22.76 27.13 -29.43
N ILE A 136 -23.81 26.84 -30.21
CA ILE A 136 -24.64 27.83 -30.89
C ILE A 136 -25.92 28.17 -30.15
N GLY A 137 -26.06 27.67 -28.91
CA GLY A 137 -27.20 27.98 -28.02
C GLY A 137 -28.47 27.17 -28.28
N GLU A 138 -28.39 26.11 -29.08
CA GLU A 138 -29.52 25.19 -29.27
C GLU A 138 -29.61 24.18 -28.13
N LYS A 139 -30.83 23.88 -27.74
CA LYS A 139 -31.10 22.88 -26.71
C LYS A 139 -30.82 21.48 -27.27
N ILE A 140 -30.04 20.70 -26.52
CA ILE A 140 -29.73 19.30 -26.85
C ILE A 140 -29.98 18.40 -25.64
N TYR A 141 -30.28 17.14 -25.92
CA TYR A 141 -30.47 16.10 -24.92
C TYR A 141 -29.31 15.10 -24.97
N LEU A 142 -28.70 14.86 -23.82
CA LEU A 142 -27.60 13.94 -23.68
C LEU A 142 -27.93 12.89 -22.64
N CYS A 143 -27.37 11.70 -22.81
CA CYS A 143 -27.45 10.65 -21.80
C CYS A 143 -26.05 10.27 -21.29
N LEU A 144 -25.91 10.28 -19.97
CA LEU A 144 -24.76 9.72 -19.27
C LEU A 144 -25.10 8.30 -18.82
N ALA A 145 -24.63 7.29 -19.56
CA ALA A 145 -24.79 5.88 -19.21
C ALA A 145 -23.62 5.43 -18.32
N ILE A 146 -23.94 4.94 -17.12
CA ILE A 146 -23.01 4.42 -16.12
C ILE A 146 -23.20 2.91 -16.05
N GLU A 147 -22.29 2.17 -16.67
CA GLU A 147 -22.33 0.71 -16.75
C GLU A 147 -21.51 0.10 -15.61
N LEU A 148 -22.15 -0.67 -14.73
CA LEU A 148 -21.55 -1.25 -13.52
C LEU A 148 -21.43 -2.79 -13.65
N MET A 149 -20.55 -3.23 -14.57
CA MET A 149 -20.42 -4.63 -15.00
C MET A 149 -19.04 -5.23 -14.75
N GLY A 150 -18.44 -4.96 -13.57
CA GLY A 150 -17.14 -5.49 -13.19
C GLY A 150 -16.02 -5.01 -14.12
N LYS A 151 -15.31 -5.93 -14.77
CA LYS A 151 -14.23 -5.58 -15.70
C LYS A 151 -14.69 -4.81 -16.95
N HIS A 152 -15.98 -4.85 -17.25
CA HIS A 152 -16.59 -4.15 -18.38
C HIS A 152 -17.31 -2.86 -17.96
N SER A 153 -17.13 -2.42 -16.72
CA SER A 153 -17.71 -1.15 -16.25
C SER A 153 -17.15 0.02 -17.03
N ASN A 154 -18.04 0.97 -17.39
CA ASN A 154 -17.67 2.16 -18.14
C ASN A 154 -18.59 3.34 -17.79
N VAL A 155 -18.19 4.55 -18.17
CA VAL A 155 -19.03 5.76 -18.16
C VAL A 155 -19.01 6.32 -19.57
N ILE A 156 -20.18 6.44 -20.17
CA ILE A 156 -20.34 6.83 -21.55
C ILE A 156 -21.26 8.05 -21.63
N LEU A 157 -20.85 9.06 -22.37
CA LEU A 157 -21.70 10.19 -22.72
C LEU A 157 -22.07 10.08 -24.19
N TYR A 158 -23.37 10.03 -24.48
CA TYR A 158 -23.88 10.01 -25.85
C TYR A 158 -25.01 11.02 -26.06
N ASN A 159 -25.26 11.40 -27.30
CA ASN A 159 -26.38 12.24 -27.67
C ASN A 159 -27.65 11.39 -27.76
N ASP A 160 -28.70 11.77 -27.02
CA ASP A 160 -29.93 10.98 -26.91
C ASP A 160 -30.72 10.94 -28.21
N ASP A 161 -30.71 12.01 -28.99
CA ASP A 161 -31.46 12.11 -30.28
C ASP A 161 -30.78 11.29 -31.39
N THR A 162 -29.44 11.34 -31.47
CA THR A 162 -28.68 10.67 -32.55
C THR A 162 -28.08 9.33 -32.14
N ASN A 163 -28.13 9.01 -30.86
CA ASN A 163 -27.51 7.83 -30.26
C ASN A 163 -25.98 7.73 -30.48
N VAL A 164 -25.31 8.84 -30.79
CA VAL A 164 -23.86 8.88 -31.07
C VAL A 164 -23.08 9.16 -29.79
N ILE A 165 -22.07 8.35 -29.51
CA ILE A 165 -21.14 8.51 -28.38
C ILE A 165 -20.29 9.75 -28.58
N LEU A 166 -20.33 10.67 -27.62
CA LEU A 166 -19.45 11.84 -27.54
C LEU A 166 -18.12 11.49 -26.89
N GLY A 167 -18.12 10.54 -25.97
CA GLY A 167 -16.92 10.02 -25.33
C GLY A 167 -17.22 9.01 -24.24
N CYS A 168 -16.20 8.28 -23.82
CA CYS A 168 -16.29 7.28 -22.75
C CYS A 168 -15.03 7.24 -21.89
N ALA A 169 -15.15 6.73 -20.69
CA ALA A 169 -14.04 6.60 -19.75
C ALA A 169 -12.99 5.61 -20.26
N HIS A 170 -13.43 4.55 -20.92
CA HIS A 170 -12.60 3.51 -21.51
C HIS A 170 -13.04 3.21 -22.93
N ASN A 171 -12.18 3.48 -23.90
CA ASN A 171 -12.39 3.06 -25.28
C ASN A 171 -12.20 1.54 -25.40
N VAL A 172 -13.13 0.89 -26.10
CA VAL A 172 -13.11 -0.53 -26.40
C VAL A 172 -13.20 -0.68 -27.92
N GLY A 173 -12.10 -0.95 -28.56
CA GLY A 173 -12.04 -1.21 -30.00
C GLY A 173 -12.28 -2.68 -30.33
N ALA A 174 -12.36 -2.99 -31.64
CA ALA A 174 -12.58 -4.34 -32.16
C ALA A 174 -11.53 -5.35 -31.66
N GLU A 175 -10.32 -4.90 -31.39
CA GLU A 175 -9.24 -5.75 -30.86
C GLU A 175 -9.47 -6.23 -29.43
N LYS A 176 -10.35 -5.54 -28.66
CA LYS A 176 -10.64 -5.87 -27.24
C LYS A 176 -12.01 -6.53 -27.04
N SER A 177 -12.91 -6.33 -27.96
CA SER A 177 -14.26 -6.90 -27.88
C SER A 177 -14.80 -7.18 -29.28
N GLN A 178 -15.18 -8.43 -29.51
CA GLN A 178 -15.92 -8.85 -30.71
C GLN A 178 -17.44 -8.61 -30.60
N VAL A 179 -17.92 -8.26 -29.41
CA VAL A 179 -19.35 -8.16 -29.11
C VAL A 179 -19.83 -6.71 -29.23
N ARG A 180 -19.01 -5.74 -28.78
CA ARG A 180 -19.44 -4.34 -28.67
C ARG A 180 -18.25 -3.42 -28.64
N GLU A 181 -18.21 -2.47 -29.55
CA GLU A 181 -17.22 -1.39 -29.58
C GLU A 181 -17.76 -0.14 -28.89
N MET A 182 -16.88 0.58 -28.20
CA MET A 182 -17.21 1.78 -27.44
C MET A 182 -16.13 2.84 -27.65
N ALA A 183 -16.41 3.80 -28.51
CA ALA A 183 -15.52 4.94 -28.77
C ALA A 183 -16.34 6.14 -29.25
N GLY A 184 -15.77 7.33 -29.15
CA GLY A 184 -16.41 8.53 -29.72
C GLY A 184 -16.74 8.34 -31.19
N THR A 185 -17.84 8.94 -31.65
CA THR A 185 -18.42 8.85 -32.99
C THR A 185 -19.14 7.55 -33.34
N LEU A 186 -19.03 6.49 -32.55
CA LEU A 186 -19.79 5.25 -32.73
C LEU A 186 -21.18 5.37 -32.09
N PRO A 187 -22.20 4.61 -32.60
CA PRO A 187 -23.48 4.54 -31.92
C PRO A 187 -23.37 3.82 -30.58
N TYR A 188 -24.10 4.31 -29.56
CA TYR A 188 -24.24 3.60 -28.31
C TYR A 188 -25.15 2.40 -28.50
N THR A 189 -24.69 1.24 -28.03
CA THR A 189 -25.47 0.00 -28.05
C THR A 189 -25.47 -0.60 -26.65
N TYR A 190 -26.62 -1.17 -26.24
CA TYR A 190 -26.72 -1.88 -24.97
C TYR A 190 -25.90 -3.18 -24.97
N PRO A 191 -25.53 -3.69 -23.78
CA PRO A 191 -25.00 -5.05 -23.65
C PRO A 191 -25.96 -6.09 -24.24
N PRO A 192 -25.45 -7.25 -24.67
CA PRO A 192 -26.32 -8.33 -25.14
C PRO A 192 -27.31 -8.74 -24.07
N LYS A 193 -28.59 -8.89 -24.47
CA LYS A 193 -29.63 -9.33 -23.57
C LYS A 193 -29.35 -10.73 -23.00
N GLN A 194 -29.59 -10.92 -21.73
CA GLN A 194 -29.54 -12.23 -21.09
C GLN A 194 -30.85 -12.97 -21.35
N ASN A 195 -30.78 -14.29 -21.58
CA ASN A 195 -31.95 -15.11 -21.71
C ASN A 195 -32.38 -15.65 -20.34
N LYS A 196 -33.13 -14.84 -19.58
CA LYS A 196 -33.61 -15.16 -18.24
C LYS A 196 -35.10 -14.85 -18.13
N THR A 197 -35.72 -15.36 -17.09
CA THR A 197 -37.14 -15.16 -16.80
C THR A 197 -37.32 -14.05 -15.76
N ASP A 198 -38.38 -13.26 -15.87
CA ASP A 198 -38.78 -12.34 -14.80
C ASP A 198 -39.53 -13.10 -13.73
N ILE A 199 -39.02 -13.07 -12.49
CA ILE A 199 -39.61 -13.74 -11.35
C ILE A 199 -41.05 -13.22 -11.04
N LEU A 200 -41.33 -11.94 -11.34
CA LEU A 200 -42.62 -11.32 -11.07
C LEU A 200 -43.76 -11.95 -11.89
N THR A 201 -43.45 -12.48 -13.06
CA THR A 201 -44.44 -13.16 -13.95
C THR A 201 -44.39 -14.68 -13.82
N TYR A 202 -43.44 -15.22 -13.05
CA TYR A 202 -43.26 -16.66 -12.90
C TYR A 202 -44.16 -17.25 -11.82
N ASN A 203 -44.73 -18.44 -12.11
CA ASN A 203 -45.65 -19.15 -11.20
C ASN A 203 -45.25 -20.64 -11.04
N GLY A 204 -44.06 -21.04 -11.46
CA GLY A 204 -43.60 -22.42 -11.38
C GLY A 204 -42.84 -22.74 -10.09
N ILE A 205 -42.19 -23.90 -10.06
CA ILE A 205 -41.34 -24.36 -8.97
C ILE A 205 -39.94 -23.74 -9.13
N ILE A 206 -39.37 -23.23 -8.04
CA ILE A 206 -38.07 -22.59 -8.04
C ILE A 206 -36.95 -23.64 -7.88
N ASP A 207 -36.00 -23.61 -8.80
CA ASP A 207 -34.68 -24.26 -8.64
C ASP A 207 -33.68 -23.27 -8.04
N TYR A 208 -33.51 -23.33 -6.73
CA TYR A 208 -32.59 -22.42 -6.01
C TYR A 208 -31.11 -22.57 -6.43
N ALA A 209 -30.71 -23.76 -6.93
CA ALA A 209 -29.34 -23.97 -7.38
C ALA A 209 -28.98 -23.16 -8.65
N ASN A 210 -30.00 -22.86 -9.46
CA ASN A 210 -29.86 -22.11 -10.70
C ASN A 210 -30.54 -20.73 -10.67
N LEU A 211 -31.04 -20.26 -9.52
CA LEU A 211 -31.81 -19.02 -9.38
C LEU A 211 -31.13 -17.81 -10.06
N SER A 212 -29.83 -17.65 -9.89
CA SER A 212 -29.05 -16.56 -10.50
C SER A 212 -28.85 -16.70 -12.01
N LYS A 213 -29.03 -17.90 -12.58
CA LYS A 213 -28.88 -18.15 -14.01
C LYS A 213 -30.23 -17.99 -14.72
N ASP A 214 -31.30 -18.44 -14.09
CA ASP A 214 -32.62 -18.58 -14.70
C ASP A 214 -33.47 -17.32 -14.56
N PHE A 215 -33.21 -16.53 -13.51
CA PHE A 215 -34.01 -15.34 -13.21
C PHE A 215 -33.23 -14.05 -13.23
N TYR A 216 -33.82 -12.97 -13.73
CA TYR A 216 -33.34 -11.61 -13.57
C TYR A 216 -33.38 -11.18 -12.09
N TRP A 217 -32.65 -10.15 -11.72
CA TRP A 217 -32.51 -9.55 -10.39
C TRP A 217 -31.73 -10.36 -9.38
N PHE A 218 -31.47 -11.64 -9.61
CA PHE A 218 -30.73 -12.49 -8.68
C PHE A 218 -29.23 -12.56 -9.04
N SER A 219 -28.41 -11.87 -8.27
CA SER A 219 -26.97 -12.10 -8.27
C SER A 219 -26.66 -13.42 -7.53
N LYS A 220 -25.48 -14.00 -7.75
CA LYS A 220 -25.06 -15.20 -7.03
C LYS A 220 -25.14 -15.00 -5.50
N SER A 221 -24.66 -13.84 -5.01
CA SER A 221 -24.67 -13.52 -3.58
C SER A 221 -26.08 -13.36 -3.01
N PHE A 222 -26.97 -12.75 -3.77
CA PHE A 222 -28.37 -12.60 -3.34
C PHE A 222 -29.12 -13.93 -3.38
N SER A 223 -28.87 -14.77 -4.39
CA SER A 223 -29.44 -16.12 -4.46
C SER A 223 -29.08 -17.00 -3.26
N GLU A 224 -27.85 -16.85 -2.75
CA GLU A 224 -27.40 -17.56 -1.54
C GLU A 224 -28.17 -17.09 -0.27
N LEU A 225 -28.56 -15.82 -0.20
CA LEU A 225 -29.30 -15.27 0.94
C LEU A 225 -30.76 -15.66 0.97
N VAL A 226 -31.39 -15.80 -0.21
CA VAL A 226 -32.82 -16.11 -0.34
C VAL A 226 -33.10 -17.61 -0.54
N MET A 227 -32.10 -18.46 -0.29
CA MET A 227 -32.23 -19.91 -0.45
C MET A 227 -33.33 -20.46 0.50
N GLY A 228 -34.36 -21.11 -0.07
CA GLY A 228 -35.47 -21.68 0.67
C GLY A 228 -36.63 -20.72 0.93
N GLU A 229 -36.54 -19.45 0.55
CA GLU A 229 -37.63 -18.49 0.66
C GLU A 229 -38.79 -18.84 -0.34
N PRO A 230 -40.05 -18.76 0.03
CA PRO A 230 -41.17 -19.04 -0.90
C PRO A 230 -41.20 -18.05 -2.07
N LEU A 231 -41.75 -18.50 -3.21
CA LEU A 231 -41.83 -17.70 -4.44
C LEU A 231 -42.44 -16.31 -4.21
N GLU A 232 -43.48 -16.20 -3.41
CA GLU A 232 -44.13 -14.91 -3.12
C GLU A 232 -43.17 -13.95 -2.38
N LYS A 233 -42.34 -14.48 -1.48
CA LYS A 233 -41.30 -13.68 -0.82
C LYS A 233 -40.20 -13.23 -1.81
N LEU A 234 -39.81 -14.07 -2.75
CA LEU A 234 -38.87 -13.69 -3.80
C LEU A 234 -39.43 -12.55 -4.65
N LYS A 235 -40.74 -12.58 -4.98
CA LYS A 235 -41.42 -11.50 -5.68
C LYS A 235 -41.46 -10.20 -4.85
N GLU A 236 -41.76 -10.28 -3.54
CA GLU A 236 -41.75 -9.13 -2.63
C GLU A 236 -40.36 -8.48 -2.59
N TYR A 237 -39.26 -9.26 -2.52
CA TYR A 237 -37.90 -8.74 -2.53
C TYR A 237 -37.58 -8.03 -3.85
N VAL A 238 -37.95 -8.60 -5.00
CA VAL A 238 -37.71 -7.97 -6.30
C VAL A 238 -38.58 -6.73 -6.50
N ALA A 239 -39.80 -6.71 -5.93
CA ALA A 239 -40.66 -5.52 -5.90
C ALA A 239 -40.17 -4.44 -4.91
N LEU A 240 -39.07 -4.68 -4.16
CA LEU A 240 -38.51 -3.80 -3.15
C LEU A 240 -39.49 -3.44 -2.02
N THR A 241 -40.37 -4.34 -1.70
CA THR A 241 -41.37 -4.17 -0.62
C THR A 241 -40.64 -4.28 0.74
N ASN A 242 -40.93 -3.35 1.66
CA ASN A 242 -40.38 -3.34 3.02
C ASN A 242 -38.84 -3.33 3.09
N LEU A 243 -38.19 -2.42 2.34
CA LEU A 243 -36.73 -2.20 2.42
C LEU A 243 -36.26 -1.95 3.85
N SER A 244 -35.25 -2.70 4.27
CA SER A 244 -34.60 -2.57 5.57
C SER A 244 -33.07 -2.88 5.41
N PRO A 245 -32.31 -1.93 4.83
CA PRO A 245 -30.94 -2.17 4.44
C PRO A 245 -30.03 -2.42 5.64
N VAL A 246 -29.14 -3.40 5.51
CA VAL A 246 -28.22 -3.82 6.58
C VAL A 246 -26.84 -4.19 6.03
N ILE A 247 -25.83 -4.05 6.88
CA ILE A 247 -24.46 -4.53 6.63
C ILE A 247 -24.09 -5.53 7.74
N SER A 248 -23.51 -6.68 7.40
CA SER A 248 -23.02 -7.63 8.42
C SER A 248 -21.96 -7.00 9.30
N ASN A 249 -21.92 -7.35 10.61
CA ASN A 249 -20.95 -6.80 11.58
C ASN A 249 -19.48 -6.92 11.15
N ASN A 250 -19.15 -7.93 10.36
CA ASN A 250 -17.82 -8.14 9.82
C ASN A 250 -17.60 -7.50 8.43
N TYR A 251 -18.52 -6.70 7.94
CA TYR A 251 -18.53 -6.06 6.61
C TYR A 251 -18.37 -7.03 5.42
N LYS A 252 -18.61 -8.35 5.59
CA LYS A 252 -18.50 -9.29 4.48
C LYS A 252 -19.67 -9.19 3.52
N LYS A 253 -20.87 -8.92 4.03
CA LYS A 253 -22.11 -8.88 3.25
C LYS A 253 -22.92 -7.62 3.57
N TYR A 254 -23.70 -7.18 2.60
CA TYR A 254 -24.82 -6.27 2.81
C TYR A 254 -26.08 -6.89 2.24
N CYS A 255 -27.23 -6.43 2.68
CA CYS A 255 -28.51 -6.86 2.16
C CYS A 255 -29.54 -5.73 2.21
N LEU A 256 -30.44 -5.69 1.24
CA LEU A 256 -31.55 -4.75 1.21
C LEU A 256 -32.64 -5.08 2.25
N PHE A 257 -32.61 -6.29 2.82
CA PHE A 257 -33.62 -6.82 3.72
C PHE A 257 -32.99 -7.43 4.96
N SER A 258 -33.28 -6.85 6.12
CA SER A 258 -32.68 -7.28 7.41
C SER A 258 -33.08 -8.72 7.79
N SER A 259 -34.23 -9.19 7.32
CA SER A 259 -34.73 -10.56 7.55
C SER A 259 -33.80 -11.65 6.98
N LEU A 260 -33.01 -11.32 5.96
CA LEU A 260 -32.10 -12.26 5.28
C LEU A 260 -30.67 -12.28 5.84
N LEU A 261 -30.35 -11.38 6.77
CA LEU A 261 -28.98 -11.26 7.28
C LEU A 261 -28.98 -11.07 8.79
N THR A 262 -28.72 -12.15 9.52
CA THR A 262 -28.52 -12.13 10.96
C THR A 262 -27.17 -11.48 11.30
N ASP A 263 -27.01 -10.97 12.52
CA ASP A 263 -25.77 -10.33 13.01
C ASP A 263 -25.33 -9.17 12.11
N SER A 264 -26.19 -8.16 11.98
CA SER A 264 -26.02 -7.04 11.06
C SER A 264 -26.27 -5.69 11.71
N ILE A 265 -25.69 -4.66 11.10
CA ILE A 265 -25.81 -3.25 11.47
C ILE A 265 -26.89 -2.63 10.57
N PRO A 266 -28.01 -2.12 11.12
CA PRO A 266 -29.04 -1.48 10.32
C PRO A 266 -28.53 -0.16 9.72
N GLN A 267 -28.99 0.12 8.51
CA GLN A 267 -28.72 1.37 7.80
C GLN A 267 -30.04 2.12 7.59
N LYS A 268 -30.01 3.45 7.59
CA LYS A 268 -31.25 4.24 7.44
C LYS A 268 -31.78 4.21 6.01
N THR A 269 -30.87 4.17 5.03
CA THR A 269 -31.19 4.22 3.61
C THR A 269 -30.35 3.23 2.82
N VAL A 270 -30.80 2.89 1.61
CA VAL A 270 -30.02 2.07 0.67
C VAL A 270 -28.73 2.78 0.29
N ASN A 271 -28.78 4.10 0.11
CA ASN A 271 -27.60 4.89 -0.19
C ASN A 271 -26.56 4.84 0.94
N GLU A 272 -26.97 4.98 2.21
CA GLU A 272 -26.04 4.86 3.35
C GLU A 272 -25.40 3.47 3.39
N MET A 273 -26.15 2.41 3.16
CA MET A 273 -25.64 1.03 3.09
C MET A 273 -24.55 0.88 2.01
N ILE A 274 -24.81 1.38 0.80
CA ILE A 274 -23.86 1.30 -0.32
C ILE A 274 -22.62 2.13 0.01
N ASP A 275 -22.78 3.38 0.47
CA ASP A 275 -21.70 4.30 0.75
C ASP A 275 -20.79 3.79 1.88
N ASP A 276 -21.34 3.30 2.99
CA ASP A 276 -20.57 2.78 4.12
C ASP A 276 -19.82 1.49 3.73
N TYR A 277 -20.53 0.53 3.10
CA TYR A 277 -19.95 -0.74 2.69
C TYR A 277 -18.76 -0.57 1.72
N TYR A 278 -18.95 0.18 0.64
CA TYR A 278 -17.91 0.33 -0.37
C TYR A 278 -16.78 1.26 0.06
N SER A 279 -17.05 2.29 0.89
CA SER A 279 -15.99 3.13 1.44
C SER A 279 -15.05 2.36 2.37
N TYR A 280 -15.57 1.42 3.17
CA TYR A 280 -14.78 0.52 4.00
C TYR A 280 -13.81 -0.33 3.16
N TYR A 281 -14.29 -0.95 2.09
CA TYR A 281 -13.42 -1.75 1.22
C TYR A 281 -12.41 -0.93 0.45
N GLN A 282 -12.78 0.27 0.02
CA GLN A 282 -11.85 1.19 -0.66
C GLN A 282 -10.74 1.69 0.27
N GLU A 283 -11.05 1.98 1.53
CA GLU A 283 -10.05 2.32 2.54
C GLU A 283 -9.05 1.17 2.76
N LYS A 284 -9.58 -0.03 2.92
CA LYS A 284 -8.78 -1.25 3.10
C LYS A 284 -7.90 -1.56 1.88
N ASP A 285 -8.43 -1.40 0.67
CA ASP A 285 -7.65 -1.59 -0.57
C ASP A 285 -6.51 -0.57 -0.68
N LYS A 286 -6.76 0.69 -0.35
CA LYS A 286 -5.72 1.73 -0.32
C LYS A 286 -4.61 1.41 0.68
N PHE A 287 -4.98 0.96 1.88
CA PHE A 287 -4.00 0.54 2.88
C PHE A 287 -3.12 -0.59 2.35
N VAL A 288 -3.72 -1.67 1.84
CA VAL A 288 -2.99 -2.84 1.35
C VAL A 288 -2.13 -2.51 0.13
N ASN A 289 -2.63 -1.71 -0.79
CA ASN A 289 -1.87 -1.29 -1.97
C ASN A 289 -0.64 -0.45 -1.57
N LEU A 290 -0.80 0.51 -0.65
CA LEU A 290 0.32 1.32 -0.15
C LEU A 290 1.33 0.47 0.62
N GLN A 291 0.86 -0.37 1.55
CA GLN A 291 1.73 -1.27 2.32
C GLN A 291 2.54 -2.19 1.40
N THR A 292 1.88 -2.79 0.43
CA THR A 292 2.53 -3.69 -0.53
C THR A 292 3.56 -2.96 -1.39
N HIS A 293 3.24 -1.75 -1.84
CA HIS A 293 4.19 -0.92 -2.60
C HIS A 293 5.43 -0.60 -1.77
N LEU A 294 5.26 -0.14 -0.53
CA LEU A 294 6.37 0.20 0.36
C LEU A 294 7.21 -1.04 0.73
N LEU A 295 6.59 -2.18 1.00
CA LEU A 295 7.30 -3.45 1.22
C LEU A 295 8.12 -3.86 0.00
N THR A 296 7.57 -3.72 -1.20
CA THR A 296 8.28 -4.03 -2.45
C THR A 296 9.53 -3.15 -2.61
N LEU A 297 9.42 -1.85 -2.34
CA LEU A 297 10.55 -0.93 -2.38
C LEU A 297 11.61 -1.31 -1.33
N THR A 298 11.18 -1.64 -0.12
CA THR A 298 12.07 -2.07 0.97
C THR A 298 12.85 -3.33 0.58
N HIS A 299 12.17 -4.35 0.05
CA HIS A 299 12.81 -5.57 -0.42
C HIS A 299 13.81 -5.32 -1.55
N GLN A 300 13.48 -4.44 -2.50
CA GLN A 300 14.41 -4.07 -3.58
C GLN A 300 15.67 -3.38 -3.03
N LYS A 301 15.53 -2.44 -2.09
CA LYS A 301 16.64 -1.76 -1.44
C LYS A 301 17.49 -2.76 -0.63
N LYS A 302 16.86 -3.61 0.19
CA LYS A 302 17.56 -4.68 0.96
C LYS A 302 18.39 -5.60 0.06
N LYS A 303 17.82 -6.05 -1.07
CA LYS A 303 18.53 -6.90 -2.03
C LYS A 303 19.75 -6.20 -2.64
N ARG A 304 19.61 -4.93 -3.02
CA ARG A 304 20.74 -4.12 -3.55
C ARG A 304 21.86 -3.97 -2.51
N THR A 305 21.50 -3.63 -1.27
CA THR A 305 22.45 -3.50 -0.15
C THR A 305 23.16 -4.81 0.12
N ALA A 306 22.44 -5.94 0.20
CA ALA A 306 23.04 -7.26 0.42
C ALA A 306 24.03 -7.65 -0.71
N ASN A 307 23.69 -7.39 -1.97
CA ASN A 307 24.57 -7.65 -3.11
C ASN A 307 25.84 -6.76 -3.04
N SER A 308 25.71 -5.50 -2.61
CA SER A 308 26.84 -4.60 -2.45
C SER A 308 27.77 -5.06 -1.34
N ILE A 309 27.23 -5.49 -0.19
CA ILE A 309 28.01 -6.08 0.91
C ILE A 309 28.79 -7.30 0.42
N ALA A 310 28.13 -8.26 -0.25
CA ALA A 310 28.77 -9.46 -0.76
C ALA A 310 29.89 -9.15 -1.76
N LYS A 311 29.68 -8.17 -2.64
CA LYS A 311 30.71 -7.73 -3.60
C LYS A 311 31.91 -7.13 -2.90
N MET A 312 31.70 -6.24 -1.93
CA MET A 312 32.77 -5.59 -1.18
C MET A 312 33.53 -6.59 -0.31
N GLN A 313 32.82 -7.54 0.32
CA GLN A 313 33.45 -8.61 1.10
C GLN A 313 34.35 -9.48 0.22
N SER A 314 33.88 -9.89 -0.96
CA SER A 314 34.69 -10.65 -1.94
C SER A 314 35.93 -9.86 -2.40
N GLN A 315 35.83 -8.52 -2.47
CA GLN A 315 37.00 -7.69 -2.80
C GLN A 315 37.96 -7.60 -1.63
N ILE A 316 37.50 -7.45 -0.39
CA ILE A 316 38.34 -7.50 0.83
C ILE A 316 39.09 -8.82 0.89
N ASP A 317 38.43 -9.95 0.60
CA ASP A 317 39.06 -11.27 0.61
C ASP A 317 40.16 -11.41 -0.45
N ARG A 318 39.97 -10.81 -1.64
CA ARG A 318 41.02 -10.74 -2.68
C ARG A 318 42.21 -9.86 -2.26
N GLU A 319 41.91 -8.73 -1.65
CA GLU A 319 42.95 -7.78 -1.18
C GLU A 319 43.70 -8.31 0.05
N SER A 320 43.19 -9.33 0.76
CA SER A 320 43.93 -9.98 1.88
C SER A 320 45.22 -10.63 1.43
N ASN A 321 45.32 -11.03 0.14
CA ASN A 321 46.56 -11.52 -0.45
C ASN A 321 47.67 -10.46 -0.59
N CYS A 322 47.44 -9.17 -0.24
CA CYS A 322 48.45 -8.13 -0.35
C CYS A 322 49.59 -8.29 0.66
N ASP A 323 49.38 -9.05 1.75
CA ASP A 323 50.42 -9.26 2.80
C ASP A 323 51.64 -10.00 2.24
N LYS A 324 51.47 -10.86 1.21
CA LYS A 324 52.60 -11.48 0.48
C LYS A 324 53.55 -10.45 -0.14
N TYR A 325 53.03 -9.30 -0.60
CA TYR A 325 53.89 -8.27 -1.20
C TYR A 325 54.79 -7.58 -0.18
N ARG A 326 54.34 -7.48 1.08
CA ARG A 326 55.19 -7.03 2.17
C ARG A 326 56.32 -8.02 2.40
N LEU A 327 55.98 -9.31 2.53
CA LEU A 327 56.95 -10.39 2.70
C LEU A 327 57.97 -10.40 1.56
N TYR A 328 57.54 -10.28 0.31
CA TYR A 328 58.45 -10.21 -0.84
C TYR A 328 59.37 -8.99 -0.75
N GLY A 329 58.86 -7.81 -0.38
CA GLY A 329 59.64 -6.62 -0.18
C GLY A 329 60.68 -6.79 0.92
N ASP A 330 60.28 -7.33 2.09
CA ASP A 330 61.16 -7.56 3.25
C ASP A 330 62.27 -8.58 2.91
N LEU A 331 61.92 -9.70 2.25
CA LEU A 331 62.91 -10.71 1.85
C LEU A 331 63.94 -10.17 0.83
N ILE A 332 63.48 -9.40 -0.16
CA ILE A 332 64.40 -8.78 -1.15
C ILE A 332 65.32 -7.78 -0.45
N MET A 333 64.80 -6.91 0.43
CA MET A 333 65.59 -5.91 1.12
C MET A 333 66.63 -6.52 2.05
N ALA A 334 66.31 -7.64 2.71
CA ALA A 334 67.24 -8.38 3.56
C ALA A 334 68.38 -9.05 2.77
N ASN A 335 68.23 -9.31 1.47
CA ASN A 335 69.17 -10.06 0.65
C ASN A 335 69.82 -9.24 -0.50
N LEU A 336 69.74 -7.90 -0.44
CA LEU A 336 70.23 -7.00 -1.48
C LEU A 336 71.69 -7.25 -1.84
N TYR A 337 72.56 -7.57 -0.85
CA TYR A 337 73.98 -7.71 -1.04
C TYR A 337 74.46 -9.06 -1.59
N ASN A 338 73.54 -10.07 -1.56
CA ASN A 338 73.87 -11.43 -1.95
C ASN A 338 73.36 -11.82 -3.36
N ASN A 339 72.70 -10.89 -4.07
CA ASN A 339 72.09 -11.18 -5.34
C ASN A 339 72.34 -10.09 -6.37
N SER A 340 72.33 -10.45 -7.65
CA SER A 340 72.51 -9.54 -8.77
C SER A 340 71.30 -8.72 -9.09
N ASP A 341 71.47 -7.44 -9.41
CA ASP A 341 70.42 -6.59 -9.97
C ASP A 341 70.00 -7.06 -11.38
N TYR A 342 68.82 -6.62 -11.84
CA TYR A 342 68.27 -6.88 -13.19
C TYR A 342 68.00 -8.37 -13.50
N THR A 343 67.54 -9.11 -12.49
CA THR A 343 67.10 -10.51 -12.64
C THR A 343 65.58 -10.60 -12.78
N ASP A 344 65.09 -11.63 -13.48
CA ASP A 344 63.65 -11.89 -13.70
C ASP A 344 62.97 -12.62 -12.54
N LYS A 345 63.79 -13.29 -11.71
CA LYS A 345 63.30 -14.03 -10.53
C LYS A 345 64.42 -14.19 -9.50
N ILE A 346 64.00 -14.32 -8.24
CA ILE A 346 64.89 -14.57 -7.12
C ILE A 346 64.25 -15.61 -6.18
N THR A 347 65.04 -16.53 -5.67
CA THR A 347 64.61 -17.51 -4.65
C THR A 347 65.24 -17.09 -3.31
N LEU A 348 64.40 -16.81 -2.34
CA LEU A 348 64.75 -16.32 -1.02
C LEU A 348 64.17 -17.24 0.06
N PHE A 349 64.87 -17.36 1.17
CA PHE A 349 64.44 -18.18 2.28
C PHE A 349 63.57 -17.36 3.24
N ASP A 350 62.33 -17.83 3.47
CA ASP A 350 61.41 -17.29 4.46
C ASP A 350 61.66 -17.96 5.82
N TYR A 351 62.28 -17.22 6.73
CA TYR A 351 62.62 -17.71 8.06
C TYR A 351 61.42 -17.90 8.98
N GLU A 352 60.30 -17.21 8.73
CA GLU A 352 59.06 -17.34 9.52
C GLU A 352 58.36 -18.67 9.22
N ASN A 353 58.26 -19.05 7.96
CA ASN A 353 57.55 -20.26 7.50
C ASN A 353 58.50 -21.41 7.13
N ASN A 354 59.80 -21.24 7.31
CA ASN A 354 60.85 -22.21 7.06
C ASN A 354 60.80 -22.84 5.65
N GLN A 355 60.63 -22.00 4.61
CA GLN A 355 60.49 -22.42 3.22
C GLN A 355 61.18 -21.47 2.25
N ASN A 356 61.53 -22.02 1.07
CA ASN A 356 62.05 -21.18 -0.01
C ASN A 356 60.90 -20.59 -0.82
N ILE A 357 60.92 -19.28 -1.05
CA ILE A 357 59.96 -18.54 -1.86
C ILE A 357 60.64 -18.00 -3.10
N THR A 358 60.12 -18.33 -4.28
CA THR A 358 60.55 -17.76 -5.54
C THR A 358 59.68 -16.55 -5.88
N VAL A 359 60.28 -15.39 -6.01
CA VAL A 359 59.62 -14.13 -6.34
C VAL A 359 59.95 -13.72 -7.77
N GLU A 360 58.95 -13.45 -8.56
CA GLU A 360 59.10 -12.87 -9.90
C GLU A 360 59.40 -11.38 -9.81
N LEU A 361 60.39 -10.93 -10.57
CA LEU A 361 60.89 -9.56 -10.57
C LEU A 361 60.78 -8.93 -11.96
N ASP A 362 60.81 -7.62 -11.99
CA ASP A 362 60.93 -6.84 -13.20
C ASP A 362 62.42 -6.68 -13.53
N ALA A 363 62.90 -7.42 -14.53
CA ALA A 363 64.32 -7.46 -14.92
C ALA A 363 64.85 -6.09 -15.43
N THR A 364 63.97 -5.14 -15.68
CA THR A 364 64.38 -3.76 -16.06
C THR A 364 64.68 -2.87 -14.86
N LYS A 365 64.50 -3.39 -13.64
CA LYS A 365 64.64 -2.68 -12.37
C LYS A 365 65.64 -3.35 -11.45
N THR A 366 66.27 -2.52 -10.61
CA THR A 366 67.13 -3.01 -9.53
C THR A 366 66.27 -3.77 -8.49
N LEU A 367 66.94 -4.60 -7.68
CA LEU A 367 66.29 -5.30 -6.57
C LEU A 367 65.57 -4.33 -5.61
N LYS A 368 66.18 -3.21 -5.30
CA LYS A 368 65.58 -2.17 -4.46
C LYS A 368 64.34 -1.54 -5.07
N GLU A 369 64.32 -1.32 -6.37
CA GLU A 369 63.14 -0.79 -7.07
C GLU A 369 62.01 -1.81 -7.11
N ASN A 370 62.31 -3.09 -7.29
CA ASN A 370 61.35 -4.18 -7.21
C ASN A 370 60.74 -4.29 -5.79
N ALA A 371 61.57 -4.25 -4.74
CA ALA A 371 61.10 -4.23 -3.36
C ALA A 371 60.14 -3.02 -3.10
N ASN A 372 60.53 -1.83 -3.56
CA ASN A 372 59.69 -0.64 -3.44
C ASN A 372 58.36 -0.78 -4.21
N LYS A 373 58.36 -1.47 -5.36
CA LYS A 373 57.13 -1.78 -6.12
C LYS A 373 56.18 -2.69 -5.30
N PHE A 374 56.72 -3.71 -4.63
CA PHE A 374 55.94 -4.59 -3.75
C PHE A 374 55.41 -3.83 -2.51
N TYR A 375 56.18 -2.98 -1.87
CA TYR A 375 55.67 -2.14 -0.79
C TYR A 375 54.54 -1.20 -1.24
N LYS A 376 54.63 -0.63 -2.43
CA LYS A 376 53.55 0.18 -2.99
C LYS A 376 52.29 -0.65 -3.20
N GLN A 377 52.40 -1.90 -3.69
CA GLN A 377 51.26 -2.81 -3.87
C GLN A 377 50.63 -3.18 -2.52
N TYR A 378 51.46 -3.49 -1.51
CA TYR A 378 50.99 -3.74 -0.15
C TYR A 378 50.23 -2.56 0.44
N ASN A 379 50.81 -1.36 0.40
CA ASN A 379 50.18 -0.16 0.95
C ASN A 379 48.86 0.18 0.25
N LYS A 380 48.80 0.00 -1.08
CA LYS A 380 47.57 0.16 -1.86
C LYS A 380 46.50 -0.84 -1.42
N GLY A 381 46.83 -2.12 -1.28
CA GLY A 381 45.90 -3.17 -0.85
C GLY A 381 45.44 -2.93 0.59
N LYS A 382 46.34 -2.59 1.51
CA LYS A 382 46.02 -2.26 2.91
C LYS A 382 45.02 -1.10 3.02
N THR A 383 45.26 0.00 2.29
CA THR A 383 44.38 1.18 2.30
C THR A 383 43.01 0.86 1.65
N SER A 384 43.00 0.07 0.56
CA SER A 384 41.77 -0.40 -0.09
C SER A 384 40.94 -1.23 0.88
N ARG A 385 41.53 -2.22 1.55
CA ARG A 385 40.88 -3.10 2.52
C ARG A 385 40.25 -2.33 3.67
N GLN A 386 40.97 -1.32 4.23
CA GLN A 386 40.43 -0.49 5.29
C GLN A 386 39.18 0.30 4.84
N LYS A 387 39.25 0.98 3.69
CA LYS A 387 38.15 1.75 3.16
C LYS A 387 36.93 0.86 2.83
N LEU A 388 37.16 -0.31 2.25
CA LEU A 388 36.11 -1.27 1.98
C LEU A 388 35.46 -1.77 3.28
N GLY A 389 36.22 -2.01 4.33
CA GLY A 389 35.69 -2.38 5.65
C GLY A 389 34.77 -1.32 6.22
N GLU A 390 35.17 -0.05 6.19
CA GLU A 390 34.34 1.09 6.63
C GLU A 390 33.03 1.16 5.81
N MET A 391 33.09 0.97 4.49
CA MET A 391 31.90 0.95 3.63
C MET A 391 30.98 -0.24 3.91
N VAL A 392 31.52 -1.40 4.24
CA VAL A 392 30.73 -2.59 4.62
C VAL A 392 29.98 -2.33 5.93
N GLU A 393 30.60 -1.70 6.92
CA GLU A 393 29.93 -1.32 8.16
C GLU A 393 28.77 -0.35 7.93
N GLU A 394 28.94 0.67 7.09
CA GLU A 394 27.85 1.60 6.72
C GLU A 394 26.69 0.87 6.01
N LEU A 395 27.00 -0.09 5.13
CA LEU A 395 25.98 -0.88 4.45
C LEU A 395 25.26 -1.85 5.39
N LEU A 396 25.94 -2.40 6.40
CA LEU A 396 25.32 -3.23 7.45
C LEU A 396 24.36 -2.40 8.30
N GLN A 397 24.71 -1.17 8.67
CA GLN A 397 23.80 -0.25 9.35
C GLN A 397 22.59 0.09 8.46
N THR A 398 22.81 0.32 7.16
CA THR A 398 21.70 0.54 6.20
C THR A 398 20.80 -0.68 6.09
N LYS A 399 21.35 -1.89 6.09
CA LYS A 399 20.59 -3.13 6.07
C LYS A 399 19.71 -3.27 7.31
N SER A 400 20.27 -3.05 8.51
CA SER A 400 19.53 -3.08 9.77
C SER A 400 18.40 -2.03 9.79
N TYR A 401 18.67 -0.81 9.30
CA TYR A 401 17.65 0.22 9.17
C TYR A 401 16.49 -0.19 8.23
N LEU A 402 16.77 -0.83 7.10
CA LEU A 402 15.75 -1.35 6.19
C LEU A 402 14.96 -2.52 6.81
N GLU A 403 15.57 -3.32 7.66
CA GLU A 403 14.89 -4.37 8.44
C GLU A 403 13.92 -3.78 9.45
N GLN A 404 14.30 -2.69 10.09
CA GLN A 404 13.43 -1.93 10.99
C GLN A 404 12.23 -1.32 10.24
N ILE A 405 12.44 -0.75 9.05
CA ILE A 405 11.35 -0.24 8.20
C ILE A 405 10.40 -1.38 7.81
N GLU A 406 10.92 -2.53 7.38
CA GLU A 406 10.12 -3.70 7.02
C GLU A 406 9.25 -4.17 8.20
N TYR A 407 9.84 -4.24 9.38
CA TYR A 407 9.12 -4.57 10.61
C TYR A 407 7.98 -3.57 10.88
N SER A 408 8.25 -2.27 10.83
CA SER A 408 7.26 -1.22 11.04
C SER A 408 6.12 -1.27 10.01
N LEU A 409 6.44 -1.52 8.73
CA LEU A 409 5.44 -1.70 7.66
C LEU A 409 4.52 -2.90 7.91
N ASN A 410 5.06 -4.02 8.42
CA ASN A 410 4.29 -5.22 8.73
C ASN A 410 3.40 -5.05 9.98
N LYS A 411 3.78 -4.18 10.91
CA LYS A 411 3.03 -3.87 12.13
C LYS A 411 2.03 -2.72 11.97
N ALA A 412 2.13 -1.92 10.91
CA ALA A 412 1.20 -0.84 10.60
C ALA A 412 -0.24 -1.34 10.55
N LYS A 413 -1.15 -0.66 11.22
CA LYS A 413 -2.59 -1.00 11.30
C LYS A 413 -3.46 0.00 10.53
N THR A 414 -3.00 1.23 10.37
CA THR A 414 -3.73 2.32 9.74
C THR A 414 -2.99 2.84 8.52
N TYR A 415 -3.73 3.51 7.64
CA TYR A 415 -3.12 4.18 6.47
C TYR A 415 -2.17 5.31 6.90
N GLU A 416 -2.46 5.98 8.03
CA GLU A 416 -1.62 7.00 8.64
C GLU A 416 -0.26 6.44 9.06
N ASP A 417 -0.23 5.26 9.67
CA ASP A 417 1.03 4.59 10.05
C ASP A 417 1.93 4.42 8.82
N LEU A 418 1.35 4.03 7.67
CA LEU A 418 2.10 3.88 6.42
C LEU A 418 2.59 5.22 5.86
N LEU A 419 1.79 6.29 5.98
CA LEU A 419 2.19 7.63 5.54
C LEU A 419 3.35 8.20 6.38
N GLU A 420 3.47 7.83 7.64
CA GLU A 420 4.62 8.21 8.47
C GLU A 420 5.93 7.54 8.02
N ILE A 421 5.84 6.27 7.56
CA ILE A 421 6.99 5.49 7.12
C ILE A 421 7.39 5.85 5.68
N LYS A 422 6.42 6.19 4.81
CA LYS A 422 6.65 6.44 3.38
C LYS A 422 7.84 7.37 3.06
N PRO A 423 8.05 8.51 3.76
CA PRO A 423 9.16 9.41 3.46
C PRO A 423 10.55 8.83 3.73
N GLU A 424 10.67 7.73 4.50
CA GLU A 424 11.93 7.04 4.74
C GLU A 424 12.38 6.21 3.51
N LEU A 425 11.43 5.88 2.63
CA LEU A 425 11.68 5.06 1.44
C LEU A 425 11.64 5.84 0.13
N VAL A 426 10.85 6.91 0.08
CA VAL A 426 10.60 7.70 -1.13
C VAL A 426 10.95 9.16 -0.84
N GLU A 427 11.95 9.70 -1.53
CA GLU A 427 12.23 11.13 -1.53
C GLU A 427 11.14 11.85 -2.31
N GLU A 428 10.33 12.64 -1.64
CA GLU A 428 9.36 13.52 -2.32
C GLU A 428 10.11 14.74 -2.87
N GLN A 429 10.11 14.95 -4.18
CA GLN A 429 10.78 16.07 -4.86
C GLN A 429 10.28 17.46 -4.44
N ASN A 430 9.11 17.57 -3.80
CA ASN A 430 8.57 18.78 -3.19
C ASN A 430 7.64 18.39 -2.03
N PRO A 431 8.15 18.22 -0.81
CA PRO A 431 7.29 18.00 0.34
C PRO A 431 6.49 19.27 0.61
N LYS A 432 5.19 19.29 0.26
CA LYS A 432 4.31 20.32 0.78
C LYS A 432 4.41 20.26 2.30
N PRO A 433 4.62 21.39 3.00
CA PRO A 433 4.61 21.42 4.45
C PRO A 433 3.21 21.03 4.94
N SER A 434 2.97 19.75 5.09
CA SER A 434 1.80 19.29 5.80
C SER A 434 2.06 19.57 7.29
N LYS A 435 1.12 20.23 7.97
CA LYS A 435 0.99 20.14 9.42
C LYS A 435 0.66 18.67 9.77
N ARG A 436 1.66 17.79 9.63
CA ARG A 436 1.54 16.41 10.03
C ARG A 436 1.69 16.40 11.54
N ASN A 437 0.58 16.27 12.23
CA ASN A 437 0.62 15.72 13.58
C ASN A 437 1.26 14.33 13.40
N THR A 438 2.54 14.23 13.76
CA THR A 438 3.15 12.92 13.96
C THR A 438 2.30 12.22 14.99
N ASN A 439 1.73 11.06 14.65
CA ASN A 439 1.02 10.27 15.65
C ASN A 439 1.98 10.07 16.83
N ALA A 440 1.53 10.46 18.02
CA ALA A 440 2.35 10.32 19.21
C ALA A 440 2.67 8.84 19.44
N PRO A 441 3.84 8.50 20.04
CA PRO A 441 4.13 7.15 20.49
C PRO A 441 2.98 6.62 21.36
N GLU A 442 2.79 5.32 21.35
CA GLU A 442 1.79 4.68 22.21
C GLU A 442 2.14 4.96 23.67
N LYS A 443 1.14 5.38 24.46
CA LYS A 443 1.31 5.78 25.86
C LYS A 443 0.51 4.85 26.75
N ILE A 444 1.17 4.28 27.78
CA ILE A 444 0.55 3.46 28.82
C ILE A 444 0.85 4.12 30.17
N GLU A 445 -0.18 4.42 30.94
CA GLU A 445 -0.05 5.01 32.28
C GLU A 445 -0.10 3.92 33.35
N LYS A 446 0.86 3.93 34.27
CA LYS A 446 1.01 2.97 35.39
C LYS A 446 1.31 3.73 36.70
N GLY A 447 0.27 4.22 37.33
CA GLY A 447 0.42 5.03 38.56
C GLY A 447 1.25 6.30 38.27
N GLU A 448 2.38 6.43 38.96
CA GLU A 448 3.30 7.58 38.76
C GLU A 448 4.21 7.43 37.52
N PHE A 449 4.20 6.25 36.90
CA PHE A 449 5.04 5.95 35.73
C PHE A 449 4.28 6.05 34.42
N THR A 450 5.01 6.41 33.38
CA THR A 450 4.47 6.42 32.00
C THR A 450 5.41 5.66 31.07
N ILE A 451 4.84 4.69 30.34
CA ILE A 451 5.55 3.92 29.32
C ILE A 451 5.20 4.46 27.95
N TYR A 452 6.20 4.68 27.10
CA TYR A 452 6.01 5.08 25.71
C TYR A 452 6.62 4.02 24.80
N ILE A 453 5.89 3.68 23.70
CA ILE A 453 6.31 2.67 22.72
C ILE A 453 6.29 3.29 21.33
N GLY A 454 7.41 3.27 20.64
CA GLY A 454 7.54 3.78 19.28
C GLY A 454 7.18 2.72 18.24
N LYS A 455 6.26 3.04 17.32
CA LYS A 455 5.76 2.12 16.29
C LYS A 455 6.57 2.16 14.98
N ASN A 456 7.41 3.17 14.80
CA ASN A 456 8.25 3.37 13.61
C ASN A 456 9.52 4.16 13.98
N ASN A 457 10.45 4.28 13.02
CA ASN A 457 11.73 4.95 13.27
C ASN A 457 11.59 6.42 13.67
N ARG A 458 10.58 7.14 13.16
CA ARG A 458 10.32 8.54 13.55
C ARG A 458 9.89 8.64 14.99
N GLN A 459 8.99 7.76 15.44
CA GLN A 459 8.53 7.72 16.83
C GLN A 459 9.67 7.25 17.75
N ASN A 460 10.46 6.26 17.34
CA ASN A 460 11.66 5.83 18.05
C ASN A 460 12.65 6.99 18.23
N ASP A 461 12.90 7.74 17.15
CA ASP A 461 13.75 8.92 17.20
C ASP A 461 13.19 10.03 18.10
N TYR A 462 11.88 10.28 18.02
CA TYR A 462 11.19 11.26 18.86
C TYR A 462 11.27 10.90 20.34
N ILE A 463 11.09 9.63 20.69
CA ILE A 463 11.22 9.12 22.07
C ILE A 463 12.57 9.50 22.64
N VAL A 464 13.66 9.21 21.93
CA VAL A 464 15.03 9.43 22.45
C VAL A 464 15.42 10.90 22.40
N SER A 465 15.05 11.63 21.32
CA SER A 465 15.56 12.98 21.06
C SER A 465 14.74 14.10 21.72
N LYS A 466 13.43 13.87 21.98
CA LYS A 466 12.51 14.90 22.46
C LYS A 466 11.77 14.54 23.74
N LEU A 467 11.42 13.28 23.94
CA LEU A 467 10.53 12.85 25.01
C LEU A 467 11.29 12.41 26.27
N ALA A 468 12.39 11.68 26.10
CA ALA A 468 13.15 11.11 27.19
C ALA A 468 14.00 12.16 27.92
N LYS A 469 14.01 12.09 29.26
CA LYS A 469 14.91 12.82 30.17
C LYS A 469 16.11 11.95 30.54
N ASP A 470 17.18 12.52 31.04
CA ASP A 470 18.47 11.86 31.27
C ASP A 470 18.42 10.60 32.14
N ASP A 471 17.54 10.55 33.14
CA ASP A 471 17.42 9.41 34.04
C ASP A 471 16.28 8.43 33.68
N ASP A 472 15.48 8.73 32.65
CA ASP A 472 14.47 7.80 32.14
C ASP A 472 15.13 6.53 31.58
N LEU A 473 14.47 5.36 31.75
CA LEU A 473 14.97 4.08 31.27
C LEU A 473 14.49 3.81 29.86
N TRP A 474 15.41 3.49 28.97
CA TRP A 474 15.17 3.09 27.61
C TRP A 474 15.44 1.60 27.43
N PHE A 475 14.57 0.91 26.69
CA PHE A 475 14.62 -0.53 26.42
C PHE A 475 14.57 -0.80 24.92
N HIS A 476 15.30 -1.83 24.49
CA HIS A 476 15.26 -2.34 23.12
C HIS A 476 15.72 -3.80 23.08
N THR A 477 15.21 -4.56 22.11
CA THR A 477 15.69 -5.93 21.86
C THR A 477 17.08 -5.92 21.22
N LYS A 478 17.97 -6.78 21.68
CA LYS A 478 19.33 -6.90 21.17
C LYS A 478 19.32 -7.54 19.78
N ASP A 479 20.11 -7.00 18.86
CA ASP A 479 20.39 -7.53 17.52
C ASP A 479 19.15 -7.81 16.63
N CYS A 480 18.01 -7.21 16.92
CA CYS A 480 16.82 -7.35 16.08
C CYS A 480 16.01 -6.06 15.95
N ALA A 481 15.19 -6.00 14.88
CA ALA A 481 14.31 -4.88 14.63
C ALA A 481 13.20 -4.84 15.69
N GLY A 482 12.94 -3.66 16.28
CA GLY A 482 11.95 -3.50 17.32
C GLY A 482 11.65 -2.05 17.69
N SER A 483 10.70 -1.88 18.60
CA SER A 483 10.31 -0.59 19.13
C SER A 483 11.25 -0.13 20.23
N HIS A 484 11.48 1.18 20.29
CA HIS A 484 12.02 1.79 21.50
C HIS A 484 10.90 1.88 22.55
N VAL A 485 11.17 1.36 23.73
CA VAL A 485 10.29 1.50 24.89
C VAL A 485 10.97 2.43 25.89
N LEU A 486 10.25 3.43 26.37
CA LEU A 486 10.73 4.42 27.32
C LEU A 486 9.88 4.36 28.58
N LEU A 487 10.50 4.13 29.72
CA LEU A 487 9.88 4.23 31.03
C LEU A 487 10.26 5.55 31.68
N LYS A 488 9.26 6.39 31.92
CA LYS A 488 9.40 7.67 32.63
C LYS A 488 8.92 7.53 34.06
N GLY A 489 9.71 8.02 34.98
CA GLY A 489 9.43 8.03 36.41
C GLY A 489 10.71 7.79 37.21
N ASP A 490 10.68 8.07 38.49
CA ASP A 490 11.85 7.93 39.38
C ASP A 490 11.80 6.59 40.14
N LYS A 491 12.93 5.86 40.19
CA LYS A 491 13.13 4.61 40.91
C LYS A 491 12.05 3.54 40.63
N PRO A 492 11.89 3.05 39.40
CA PRO A 492 10.92 2.01 39.06
C PRO A 492 11.29 0.68 39.77
N GLU A 493 10.26 -0.07 40.15
CA GLU A 493 10.43 -1.42 40.70
C GLU A 493 10.89 -2.39 39.60
N ASN A 494 11.56 -3.49 40.03
CA ASN A 494 12.03 -4.53 39.11
C ASN A 494 10.89 -5.19 38.31
N SER A 495 9.70 -5.28 38.87
CA SER A 495 8.49 -5.78 38.22
C SER A 495 8.13 -4.93 36.99
N LEU A 496 8.20 -3.59 37.10
CA LEU A 496 7.91 -2.67 36.02
C LEU A 496 9.03 -2.64 34.96
N ILE A 497 10.28 -2.80 35.40
CA ILE A 497 11.42 -2.96 34.46
C ILE A 497 11.23 -4.23 33.63
N LEU A 498 10.81 -5.33 34.23
CA LEU A 498 10.53 -6.58 33.53
C LEU A 498 9.35 -6.44 32.55
N GLU A 499 8.27 -5.74 32.96
CA GLU A 499 7.15 -5.45 32.10
C GLU A 499 7.58 -4.63 30.86
N CYS A 500 8.40 -3.61 31.04
CA CYS A 500 8.96 -2.81 29.92
C CYS A 500 9.84 -3.66 29.00
N ALA A 501 10.62 -4.58 29.54
CA ALA A 501 11.41 -5.51 28.75
C ALA A 501 10.52 -6.49 27.95
N GLN A 502 9.43 -6.98 28.54
CA GLN A 502 8.43 -7.80 27.83
C GLN A 502 7.77 -7.03 26.69
N LEU A 503 7.37 -5.77 26.92
CA LEU A 503 6.85 -4.90 25.87
C LEU A 503 7.88 -4.70 24.75
N ALA A 504 9.15 -4.47 25.06
CA ALA A 504 10.19 -4.34 24.03
C ALA A 504 10.33 -5.62 23.19
N LYS A 505 10.21 -6.81 23.80
CA LYS A 505 10.19 -8.10 23.09
C LYS A 505 8.92 -8.24 22.22
N GLU A 506 7.73 -7.98 22.74
CA GLU A 506 6.47 -8.08 22.01
C GLU A 506 6.43 -7.17 20.78
N TYR A 507 6.99 -5.96 20.91
CA TYR A 507 7.09 -4.98 19.83
C TYR A 507 8.41 -5.11 19.07
N SER A 508 8.90 -6.34 18.87
CA SER A 508 10.09 -6.65 18.08
C SER A 508 9.85 -7.77 17.07
N SER A 509 10.80 -7.94 16.16
CA SER A 509 10.80 -9.05 15.19
C SER A 509 11.03 -10.41 15.87
N ALA A 510 11.55 -10.42 17.10
CA ALA A 510 11.80 -11.60 17.93
C ALA A 510 10.64 -11.94 18.89
N SER A 511 9.47 -11.33 18.74
CA SER A 511 8.32 -11.48 19.66
C SER A 511 7.86 -12.93 19.90
N LYS A 512 8.13 -13.85 18.95
CA LYS A 512 7.81 -15.29 19.03
C LYS A 512 9.02 -16.17 19.33
N SER A 513 10.19 -15.58 19.53
CA SER A 513 11.42 -16.33 19.80
C SER A 513 11.61 -16.54 21.29
N SER A 514 12.27 -17.63 21.68
CA SER A 514 12.72 -17.89 23.03
C SER A 514 14.12 -17.32 23.26
N LYS A 515 14.46 -17.05 24.50
CA LYS A 515 15.78 -16.53 24.92
C LYS A 515 16.18 -15.24 24.21
N VAL A 516 15.26 -14.27 24.20
CA VAL A 516 15.50 -12.96 23.59
C VAL A 516 16.17 -12.04 24.60
N GLY A 517 17.35 -11.52 24.27
CA GLY A 517 18.01 -10.48 25.05
C GLY A 517 17.34 -9.13 24.84
N VAL A 518 16.91 -8.50 25.91
CA VAL A 518 16.45 -7.11 25.94
C VAL A 518 17.44 -6.29 26.74
N ILE A 519 18.00 -5.26 26.12
CA ILE A 519 18.90 -4.32 26.75
C ILE A 519 18.13 -3.12 27.28
N TYR A 520 18.55 -2.57 28.40
CA TYR A 520 18.06 -1.31 28.91
C TYR A 520 19.16 -0.47 29.54
N THR A 521 19.01 0.84 29.42
CA THR A 521 19.96 1.81 29.97
C THR A 521 19.29 3.15 30.21
N LYS A 522 19.92 4.05 30.99
CA LYS A 522 19.42 5.41 31.14
C LYS A 522 19.63 6.23 29.88
N ARG A 523 18.67 7.12 29.58
CA ARG A 523 18.73 8.01 28.40
C ARG A 523 20.08 8.73 28.25
N LYS A 524 20.70 9.21 29.31
CA LYS A 524 21.99 9.90 29.27
C LYS A 524 23.15 9.09 28.68
N TYR A 525 23.01 7.77 28.65
CA TYR A 525 24.00 6.86 28.05
C TYR A 525 23.70 6.51 26.58
N LEU A 526 22.63 7.06 26.01
CA LEU A 526 22.32 6.94 24.60
C LEU A 526 22.97 8.07 23.81
N LYS A 527 23.62 7.74 22.72
CA LYS A 527 24.19 8.71 21.77
C LYS A 527 23.65 8.46 20.37
N LYS A 528 23.26 9.52 19.67
CA LYS A 528 22.94 9.45 18.25
C LYS A 528 24.17 9.91 17.46
N PRO A 529 24.82 9.02 16.68
CA PRO A 529 25.95 9.41 15.85
C PRO A 529 25.55 10.48 14.81
N PRO A 530 26.48 11.36 14.40
CA PRO A 530 26.23 12.31 13.32
C PRO A 530 25.80 11.57 12.03
N LYS A 531 24.79 12.09 11.35
CA LYS A 531 24.20 11.50 10.12
C LYS A 531 23.57 10.11 10.27
N ALA A 532 23.38 9.62 11.50
CA ALA A 532 22.70 8.34 11.72
C ALA A 532 21.25 8.39 11.26
N ASN A 533 20.73 7.26 10.78
CA ASN A 533 19.33 7.10 10.41
C ASN A 533 18.40 7.38 11.58
N LEU A 534 17.11 7.65 11.29
CA LEU A 534 16.10 7.86 12.32
C LEU A 534 15.99 6.61 13.21
N GLY A 535 15.89 6.83 14.53
CA GLY A 535 15.77 5.77 15.52
C GLY A 535 17.06 4.99 15.79
N TYR A 536 18.17 5.26 15.09
CA TYR A 536 19.45 4.62 15.38
C TYR A 536 20.14 5.32 16.54
N VAL A 537 20.54 4.56 17.56
CA VAL A 537 21.29 5.03 18.73
C VAL A 537 22.39 4.03 19.09
N THR A 538 23.50 4.53 19.60
CA THR A 538 24.52 3.74 20.32
C THR A 538 24.30 3.91 21.80
N TYR A 539 24.62 2.90 22.57
CA TYR A 539 24.39 2.87 24.01
C TYR A 539 25.63 2.42 24.76
N SER A 540 25.65 2.73 26.04
CA SER A 540 26.67 2.28 26.98
C SER A 540 26.01 2.06 28.34
N HIS A 541 26.73 1.39 29.28
CA HIS A 541 26.23 1.07 30.63
C HIS A 541 24.88 0.32 30.61
N GLU A 542 24.68 -0.49 29.57
CA GLU A 542 23.49 -1.30 29.41
C GLU A 542 23.45 -2.47 30.40
N GLN A 543 22.24 -2.86 30.75
CA GLN A 543 21.92 -4.11 31.42
C GLN A 543 21.08 -4.97 30.46
N GLU A 544 21.21 -6.28 30.56
CA GLU A 544 20.52 -7.23 29.69
C GLU A 544 19.58 -8.13 30.51
N ILE A 545 18.34 -8.29 30.01
CA ILE A 545 17.34 -9.22 30.53
C ILE A 545 17.05 -10.25 29.43
N ILE A 546 17.19 -11.53 29.76
CA ILE A 546 16.84 -12.62 28.84
C ILE A 546 15.41 -13.05 29.12
N LEU A 547 14.56 -13.00 28.08
CA LEU A 547 13.14 -13.35 28.14
C LEU A 547 12.85 -14.59 27.30
N ASP A 548 12.10 -15.53 27.89
CA ASP A 548 11.61 -16.74 27.19
C ASP A 548 10.41 -16.48 26.30
#